data_815ae193e2ac7973c1de5d263c7d0af2
#
_entry.id   815ae193e2ac7973c1de5d263c7d0af2
#
_cell.length_a   1.000
_cell.length_b   1.000
_cell.length_c   1.000
_cell.angle_alpha   90.00
_cell.angle_beta   90.00
_cell.angle_gamma   90.00
#
_symmetry.space_group_name_H-M   'P 1'
#
loop_
_entity.id
_entity.type
_entity.pdbx_description
1 polymer ?
#
loop_
_entity_poly.entity_id
_entity_poly.type
_entity_poly.pdbx_seq_one_letter_code
_entity_poly.pdbx_strand_id
1 'polypeptide(L)'
;LEFGLMDHTPIPAVLVIDVERAIILGRPTFSALVDGFSRVVLSHMLSFNAPSYATVSELLRRSVLPKIVPPIIKNKHPEAQDVCGLCSTYHVDGGMEFRSHDMESMSKATGATIRISGRKKPRERALVERIFLTIHNYVSSKVAGAHLPIALSREYDYDPAVDAVLTLD
;
A
#
# COMPACT_ATOMS: atom_id res chain seq x y z
N LEU A 1 6.74 18.01 5.94
CA LEU A 1 5.46 17.30 6.14
C LEU A 1 5.17 17.15 7.63
N GLU A 2 3.94 17.36 8.05
CA GLU A 2 3.57 17.35 9.47
C GLU A 2 3.33 15.93 9.97
N PHE A 3 2.41 15.21 9.37
CA PHE A 3 2.16 13.81 9.76
C PHE A 3 1.85 12.91 8.59
N GLY A 4 2.39 11.69 8.66
CA GLY A 4 2.16 10.61 7.71
C GLY A 4 1.29 9.52 8.32
N LEU A 5 0.41 8.95 7.51
CA LEU A 5 -0.44 7.81 7.85
C LEU A 5 0.09 6.59 7.11
N MET A 6 0.41 5.53 7.84
CA MET A 6 0.90 4.29 7.27
C MET A 6 -0.04 3.15 7.62
N ASP A 7 -0.39 2.38 6.60
CA ASP A 7 -1.27 1.23 6.77
C ASP A 7 -1.04 0.19 5.66
N HIS A 8 -1.57 -1.02 5.86
CA HIS A 8 -1.41 -2.18 5.00
C HIS A 8 -2.77 -2.79 4.69
N THR A 9 -2.98 -3.19 3.45
CA THR A 9 -4.20 -3.88 3.05
C THR A 9 -3.89 -4.98 2.03
N PRO A 10 -4.42 -6.20 2.18
CA PRO A 10 -4.35 -7.18 1.11
C PRO A 10 -5.16 -6.66 -0.08
N ILE A 11 -4.64 -6.78 -1.29
CA ILE A 11 -5.40 -6.48 -2.49
C ILE A 11 -6.42 -7.62 -2.68
N PRO A 12 -7.72 -7.36 -2.58
CA PRO A 12 -8.74 -8.42 -2.45
C PRO A 12 -8.89 -9.26 -3.71
N ALA A 13 -8.28 -8.81 -4.79
CA ALA A 13 -8.76 -9.16 -6.09
C ALA A 13 -7.73 -9.84 -6.96
N VAL A 14 -6.47 -9.95 -6.61
CA VAL A 14 -5.51 -10.27 -7.64
C VAL A 14 -4.64 -11.44 -7.22
N LEU A 15 -4.85 -12.53 -7.94
CA LEU A 15 -3.84 -13.57 -8.00
C LEU A 15 -2.81 -13.15 -9.04
N VAL A 16 -1.59 -12.99 -8.61
CA VAL A 16 -0.45 -12.76 -9.49
C VAL A 16 0.14 -14.11 -9.87
N ILE A 17 0.43 -14.29 -11.13
CA ILE A 17 1.04 -15.50 -11.66
C ILE A 17 2.45 -15.25 -12.18
N ASP A 18 3.30 -16.23 -11.99
CA ASP A 18 4.57 -16.34 -12.69
C ASP A 18 4.30 -17.21 -13.92
N VAL A 19 4.21 -16.59 -15.09
CA VAL A 19 3.85 -17.29 -16.34
C VAL A 19 4.92 -18.29 -16.76
N GLU A 20 6.20 -17.96 -16.53
CA GLU A 20 7.31 -18.83 -16.94
C GLU A 20 7.32 -20.14 -16.15
N ARG A 21 6.94 -20.06 -14.86
CA ARG A 21 6.92 -21.23 -13.96
C ARG A 21 5.55 -21.83 -13.78
N ALA A 22 4.50 -21.25 -14.38
CA ALA A 22 3.11 -21.63 -14.18
C ALA A 22 2.71 -21.69 -12.69
N ILE A 23 3.19 -20.74 -11.88
CA ILE A 23 2.98 -20.70 -10.43
C ILE A 23 2.09 -19.52 -10.09
N ILE A 24 1.05 -19.78 -9.31
CA ILE A 24 0.23 -18.75 -8.68
C ILE A 24 1.00 -18.22 -7.47
N LEU A 25 1.37 -16.94 -7.49
CA LEU A 25 2.10 -16.29 -6.40
C LEU A 25 1.17 -15.86 -5.25
N GLY A 26 -0.12 -15.74 -5.50
CA GLY A 26 -1.12 -15.36 -4.50
C GLY A 26 -1.49 -13.88 -4.55
N ARG A 27 -2.04 -13.38 -3.45
CA ARG A 27 -2.51 -12.01 -3.32
C ARG A 27 -1.45 -11.14 -2.66
N PRO A 28 -1.04 -10.05 -3.30
CA PRO A 28 -0.10 -9.13 -2.67
C PRO A 28 -0.80 -8.28 -1.59
N THR A 29 -0.02 -7.91 -0.60
CA THR A 29 -0.38 -6.86 0.34
C THR A 29 0.11 -5.52 -0.21
N PHE A 30 -0.80 -4.56 -0.30
CA PHE A 30 -0.49 -3.17 -0.61
C PHE A 30 -0.22 -2.41 0.67
N SER A 31 0.92 -1.78 0.74
CA SER A 31 1.35 -0.96 1.86
C SER A 31 1.56 0.47 1.36
N ALA A 32 1.05 1.45 2.08
CA ALA A 32 1.16 2.85 1.70
C ALA A 32 1.49 3.76 2.87
N LEU A 33 2.23 4.82 2.57
CA LEU A 33 2.44 5.99 3.41
C LEU A 33 1.81 7.20 2.73
N VAL A 34 0.90 7.85 3.43
CA VAL A 34 0.10 8.98 2.93
C VAL A 34 0.35 10.20 3.79
N ASP A 35 0.56 11.36 3.17
CA ASP A 35 0.56 12.63 3.89
C ASP A 35 -0.85 12.97 4.35
N GLY A 36 -1.01 13.17 5.65
CA GLY A 36 -2.31 13.38 6.25
C GLY A 36 -2.95 14.73 5.93
N PHE A 37 -2.16 15.71 5.50
CA PHE A 37 -2.65 17.03 5.12
C PHE A 37 -3.05 17.08 3.63
N SER A 38 -2.10 16.82 2.74
CA SER A 38 -2.31 16.89 1.28
C SER A 38 -3.05 15.68 0.73
N ARG A 39 -3.08 14.56 1.46
CA ARG A 39 -3.61 13.25 1.05
C ARG A 39 -2.83 12.59 -0.09
N VAL A 40 -1.65 13.08 -0.36
CA VAL A 40 -0.76 12.52 -1.37
C VAL A 40 -0.13 11.24 -0.86
N VAL A 41 -0.07 10.22 -1.72
CA VAL A 41 0.66 8.99 -1.42
C VAL A 41 2.15 9.25 -1.56
N LEU A 42 2.86 9.35 -0.43
CA LEU A 42 4.29 9.60 -0.38
C LEU A 42 5.10 8.40 -0.83
N SER A 43 4.65 7.21 -0.50
CA SER A 43 5.25 5.96 -0.96
C SER A 43 4.26 4.81 -0.90
N HIS A 44 4.51 3.80 -1.70
CA HIS A 44 3.76 2.56 -1.68
C HIS A 44 4.64 1.38 -2.10
N MET A 45 4.19 0.18 -1.77
CA MET A 45 4.78 -1.06 -2.24
C MET A 45 3.78 -2.20 -2.23
N LEU A 46 4.05 -3.20 -3.07
CA LEU A 46 3.38 -4.48 -3.07
C LEU A 46 4.33 -5.54 -2.51
N SER A 47 3.83 -6.44 -1.69
CA SER A 47 4.61 -7.56 -1.14
C SER A 47 3.72 -8.78 -0.99
N PHE A 48 4.26 -9.96 -1.25
CA PHE A 48 3.61 -11.24 -0.93
C PHE A 48 3.90 -11.68 0.51
N ASN A 49 4.87 -11.06 1.16
CA ASN A 49 5.15 -11.30 2.57
C ASN A 49 4.22 -10.48 3.46
N ALA A 50 3.98 -10.99 4.65
CA ALA A 50 3.29 -10.22 5.69
C ALA A 50 4.04 -8.92 5.98
N PRO A 51 3.33 -7.81 6.29
CA PRO A 51 3.95 -6.57 6.70
C PRO A 51 4.92 -6.79 7.87
N SER A 52 6.07 -6.14 7.78
CA SER A 52 7.15 -6.26 8.75
C SER A 52 7.89 -4.93 8.89
N TYR A 53 8.82 -4.86 9.83
CA TYR A 53 9.73 -3.71 9.95
C TYR A 53 10.43 -3.37 8.62
N ALA A 54 10.85 -4.39 7.85
CA ALA A 54 11.45 -4.18 6.54
C ALA A 54 10.49 -3.47 5.56
N THR A 55 9.20 -3.80 5.60
CA THR A 55 8.15 -3.12 4.80
C THR A 55 8.06 -1.65 5.19
N VAL A 56 8.03 -1.37 6.49
CA VAL A 56 7.96 0.01 7.03
C VAL A 56 9.19 0.81 6.65
N SER A 57 10.37 0.25 6.83
CA SER A 57 11.65 0.88 6.48
C SER A 57 11.73 1.21 4.99
N GLU A 58 11.29 0.31 4.13
CA GLU A 58 11.28 0.53 2.69
C GLU A 58 10.27 1.61 2.28
N LEU A 59 9.09 1.65 2.89
CA LEU A 59 8.12 2.74 2.67
C LEU A 59 8.73 4.10 3.04
N LEU A 60 9.39 4.19 4.18
CA LEU A 60 10.05 5.41 4.63
C LEU A 60 11.20 5.80 3.70
N ARG A 61 12.05 4.85 3.33
CA ARG A 61 13.12 5.09 2.36
C ARG A 61 12.57 5.65 1.04
N ARG A 62 11.51 5.03 0.51
CA ARG A 62 10.85 5.49 -0.71
C ARG A 62 10.18 6.85 -0.56
N SER A 63 9.68 7.19 0.62
CA SER A 63 9.00 8.46 0.83
C SER A 63 9.96 9.65 0.75
N VAL A 64 11.21 9.49 1.15
CA VAL A 64 12.21 10.58 1.15
C VAL A 64 12.95 10.72 -0.18
N LEU A 65 12.85 9.74 -1.06
CA LEU A 65 13.50 9.77 -2.37
C LEU A 65 12.58 10.35 -3.45
N PRO A 66 13.13 11.05 -4.44
CA PRO A 66 12.39 11.43 -5.64
C PRO A 66 11.78 10.21 -6.32
N LYS A 67 10.60 10.37 -6.91
CA LYS A 67 9.87 9.27 -7.55
C LYS A 67 10.39 9.00 -8.96
N ILE A 68 10.52 7.72 -9.29
CA ILE A 68 10.66 7.30 -10.67
C ILE A 68 9.25 7.23 -11.26
N VAL A 69 8.91 8.22 -12.08
CA VAL A 69 7.55 8.36 -12.63
C VAL A 69 7.57 7.90 -14.09
N PRO A 70 6.68 6.99 -14.49
CA PRO A 70 6.54 6.58 -15.89
C PRO A 70 6.32 7.79 -16.80
N PRO A 71 6.86 7.79 -18.04
CA PRO A 71 6.78 8.94 -18.95
C PRO A 71 5.35 9.42 -19.20
N ILE A 72 4.40 8.51 -19.29
CA ILE A 72 2.98 8.85 -19.53
C ILE A 72 2.38 9.66 -18.36
N ILE A 73 2.82 9.41 -17.14
CA ILE A 73 2.39 10.15 -15.95
C ILE A 73 3.17 11.46 -15.85
N LYS A 74 4.49 11.41 -16.08
CA LYS A 74 5.36 12.59 -16.02
C LYS A 74 4.92 13.68 -17.00
N ASN A 75 4.45 13.30 -18.18
CA ASN A 75 3.97 14.24 -19.19
C ASN A 75 2.69 14.96 -18.77
N LYS A 76 1.84 14.32 -17.97
CA LYS A 76 0.58 14.89 -17.46
C LYS A 76 0.76 15.60 -16.12
N HIS A 77 1.67 15.12 -15.31
CA HIS A 77 1.90 15.51 -13.92
C HIS A 77 3.40 15.59 -13.64
N PRO A 78 4.11 16.60 -14.19
CA PRO A 78 5.56 16.73 -14.02
C PRO A 78 5.98 16.85 -12.55
N GLU A 79 5.14 17.40 -11.70
CA GLU A 79 5.34 17.53 -10.26
C GLU A 79 5.31 16.20 -9.49
N ALA A 80 4.85 15.12 -10.11
CA ALA A 80 4.72 13.83 -9.43
C ALA A 80 6.07 13.25 -8.98
N GLN A 81 7.18 13.60 -9.64
CA GLN A 81 8.51 13.17 -9.25
C GLN A 81 9.00 13.84 -7.95
N ASP A 82 8.47 15.02 -7.63
CA ASP A 82 8.88 15.84 -6.49
C ASP A 82 8.08 15.50 -5.23
N VAL A 83 7.17 14.52 -5.33
CA VAL A 83 6.39 14.03 -4.19
C VAL A 83 7.28 13.21 -3.28
N CYS A 84 8.03 13.88 -2.40
CA CYS A 84 8.88 13.23 -1.42
C CYS A 84 8.96 14.06 -0.13
N GLY A 85 9.39 13.43 0.94
CA GLY A 85 9.63 14.10 2.21
C GLY A 85 9.54 13.18 3.42
N LEU A 86 10.09 13.70 4.51
CA LEU A 86 10.02 13.08 5.84
C LEU A 86 8.92 13.78 6.66
N CYS A 87 8.05 13.00 7.26
CA CYS A 87 7.05 13.54 8.19
C CYS A 87 7.64 13.66 9.60
N SER A 88 7.24 14.68 10.33
CA SER A 88 7.66 14.83 11.74
C SER A 88 6.98 13.81 12.66
N THR A 89 5.81 13.30 12.26
CA THR A 89 5.09 12.28 13.02
C THR A 89 4.52 11.23 12.05
N TYR A 90 4.64 9.95 12.40
CA TYR A 90 4.00 8.86 11.70
C TYR A 90 2.93 8.23 12.57
N HIS A 91 1.71 8.17 12.05
CA HIS A 91 0.59 7.47 12.64
C HIS A 91 0.48 6.09 12.02
N VAL A 92 0.60 5.08 12.85
CA VAL A 92 0.55 3.67 12.46
C VAL A 92 -0.52 2.96 13.26
N ASP A 93 -1.03 1.85 12.74
CA ASP A 93 -1.95 1.05 13.52
C ASP A 93 -1.20 0.27 14.63
N GLY A 94 -1.94 -0.52 15.43
CA GLY A 94 -1.35 -1.29 16.53
C GLY A 94 -0.68 -2.61 16.09
N GLY A 95 -0.33 -2.77 14.81
CA GLY A 95 0.34 -3.96 14.31
C GLY A 95 1.68 -4.24 15.02
N MET A 96 2.06 -5.51 15.06
CA MET A 96 3.27 -5.94 15.78
C MET A 96 4.54 -5.38 15.14
N GLU A 97 4.53 -5.14 13.83
CA GLU A 97 5.62 -4.55 13.05
C GLU A 97 6.03 -3.15 13.53
N PHE A 98 5.08 -2.42 14.13
CA PHE A 98 5.30 -1.08 14.64
C PHE A 98 5.74 -1.02 16.10
N ARG A 99 5.80 -2.15 16.79
CA ARG A 99 6.18 -2.26 18.22
C ARG A 99 7.60 -2.78 18.43
N SER A 100 8.40 -2.87 17.38
CA SER A 100 9.75 -3.41 17.47
C SER A 100 10.75 -2.40 18.00
N HIS A 101 11.83 -2.87 18.62
CA HIS A 101 13.00 -2.06 18.98
C HIS A 101 13.60 -1.30 17.78
N ASP A 102 13.46 -1.86 16.60
CA ASP A 102 13.95 -1.27 15.36
C ASP A 102 13.19 0.00 15.00
N MET A 103 11.89 0.08 15.32
CA MET A 103 11.08 1.27 15.14
C MET A 103 11.51 2.42 16.07
N GLU A 104 11.91 2.10 17.29
CA GLU A 104 12.47 3.12 18.21
C GLU A 104 13.81 3.65 17.69
N SER A 105 14.65 2.77 17.18
CA SER A 105 15.93 3.13 16.58
C SER A 105 15.75 4.01 15.35
N MET A 106 14.80 3.68 14.50
CA MET A 106 14.43 4.47 13.33
C MET A 106 13.88 5.86 13.74
N SER A 107 13.00 5.92 14.74
CA SER A 107 12.49 7.18 15.30
C SER A 107 13.64 8.09 15.78
N LYS A 108 14.60 7.53 16.50
CA LYS A 108 15.79 8.25 16.96
C LYS A 108 16.67 8.73 15.79
N ALA A 109 16.87 7.90 14.78
CA ALA A 109 17.72 8.21 13.62
C ALA A 109 17.10 9.28 12.72
N THR A 110 15.78 9.30 12.56
CA THR A 110 15.06 10.25 11.70
C THR A 110 14.59 11.50 12.43
N GLY A 111 14.59 11.50 13.76
CA GLY A 111 13.97 12.54 14.59
C GLY A 111 12.44 12.56 14.53
N ALA A 112 11.83 11.60 13.83
CA ALA A 112 10.39 11.53 13.69
C ALA A 112 9.73 10.79 14.87
N THR A 113 8.57 11.26 15.27
CA THR A 113 7.77 10.60 16.32
C THR A 113 6.86 9.53 15.70
N ILE A 114 6.87 8.33 16.27
CA ILE A 114 5.93 7.28 15.88
C ILE A 114 4.80 7.24 16.89
N ARG A 115 3.58 7.42 16.41
CA ARG A 115 2.36 7.33 17.19
C ARG A 115 1.55 6.12 16.76
N ILE A 116 1.44 5.17 17.68
CA ILE A 116 0.56 4.01 17.48
C ILE A 116 -0.86 4.49 17.73
N SER A 117 -1.68 4.47 16.68
CA SER A 117 -3.09 4.84 16.77
C SER A 117 -3.84 3.81 17.61
N GLY A 118 -4.27 4.22 18.81
CA GLY A 118 -5.19 3.41 19.60
C GLY A 118 -6.54 3.27 18.89
N ARG A 119 -7.34 2.26 19.28
CA ARG A 119 -8.67 1.93 18.72
C ARG A 119 -9.70 3.08 18.64
N LYS A 120 -9.36 4.32 19.05
CA LYS A 120 -10.31 5.43 19.27
C LYS A 120 -10.14 6.66 18.40
N LYS A 121 -9.38 6.61 17.27
CA LYS A 121 -9.27 7.76 16.36
C LYS A 121 -9.71 7.41 14.93
N PRO A 122 -11.02 7.25 14.68
CA PRO A 122 -11.54 6.80 13.39
C PRO A 122 -11.29 7.79 12.23
N ARG A 123 -11.15 9.08 12.52
CA ARG A 123 -11.00 10.11 11.47
C ARG A 123 -9.65 10.03 10.72
N GLU A 124 -8.57 9.71 11.43
CA GLU A 124 -7.23 9.60 10.83
C GLU A 124 -7.15 8.35 9.94
N ARG A 125 -7.74 7.23 10.40
CA ARG A 125 -7.79 5.98 9.64
C ARG A 125 -8.70 6.07 8.41
N ALA A 126 -9.82 6.76 8.53
CA ALA A 126 -10.78 6.92 7.42
C ALA A 126 -10.15 7.49 6.15
N LEU A 127 -9.06 8.24 6.26
CA LEU A 127 -8.35 8.79 5.10
C LEU A 127 -7.62 7.69 4.32
N VAL A 128 -6.82 6.87 4.99
CA VAL A 128 -6.09 5.76 4.37
C VAL A 128 -7.07 4.70 3.87
N GLU A 129 -8.09 4.38 4.68
CA GLU A 129 -9.16 3.45 4.30
C GLU A 129 -9.86 3.89 3.01
N ARG A 130 -10.12 5.19 2.83
CA ARG A 130 -10.72 5.72 1.60
C ARG A 130 -9.80 5.55 0.39
N ILE A 131 -8.50 5.77 0.54
CA ILE A 131 -7.53 5.56 -0.54
C ILE A 131 -7.49 4.08 -0.90
N PHE A 132 -7.43 3.19 0.09
CA PHE A 132 -7.46 1.75 -0.12
C PHE A 132 -8.74 1.30 -0.82
N LEU A 133 -9.90 1.81 -0.37
CA LEU A 133 -11.17 1.53 -1.02
C LEU A 133 -11.18 1.97 -2.49
N THR A 134 -10.60 3.12 -2.79
CA THR A 134 -10.48 3.61 -4.18
C THR A 134 -9.63 2.66 -5.02
N ILE A 135 -8.48 2.23 -4.50
CA ILE A 135 -7.60 1.26 -5.17
C ILE A 135 -8.31 -0.08 -5.35
N HIS A 136 -8.97 -0.58 -4.30
CA HIS A 136 -9.73 -1.83 -4.36
C HIS A 136 -10.82 -1.79 -5.42
N ASN A 137 -11.62 -0.74 -5.44
CA ASN A 137 -12.70 -0.59 -6.43
C ASN A 137 -12.14 -0.50 -7.85
N TYR A 138 -11.05 0.23 -8.04
CA TYR A 138 -10.41 0.33 -9.34
C TYR A 138 -9.88 -1.03 -9.82
N VAL A 139 -9.13 -1.72 -8.96
CA VAL A 139 -8.58 -3.04 -9.28
C VAL A 139 -9.70 -4.04 -9.57
N SER A 140 -10.70 -4.14 -8.67
CA SER A 140 -11.82 -5.07 -8.82
C SER A 140 -12.66 -4.82 -10.08
N SER A 141 -12.72 -3.58 -10.56
CA SER A 141 -13.52 -3.22 -11.74
C SER A 141 -12.76 -3.32 -13.06
N LYS A 142 -11.43 -3.40 -13.05
CA LYS A 142 -10.59 -3.28 -14.25
C LYS A 142 -9.69 -4.47 -14.51
N VAL A 143 -9.49 -5.32 -13.52
CA VAL A 143 -8.51 -6.39 -13.60
C VAL A 143 -9.20 -7.75 -13.66
N ALA A 144 -8.92 -8.54 -14.70
CA ALA A 144 -9.31 -9.95 -14.76
C ALA A 144 -8.55 -10.73 -13.67
N GLY A 145 -9.17 -11.74 -13.08
CA GLY A 145 -8.65 -12.43 -11.89
C GLY A 145 -9.02 -11.73 -10.57
N ALA A 146 -9.83 -10.65 -10.65
CA ALA A 146 -10.35 -9.97 -9.48
C ALA A 146 -11.41 -10.82 -8.76
N HIS A 147 -11.41 -10.76 -7.42
CA HIS A 147 -12.48 -11.38 -6.64
C HIS A 147 -13.79 -10.65 -6.86
N LEU A 148 -14.72 -11.32 -7.49
CA LEU A 148 -16.10 -10.90 -7.55
C LEU A 148 -16.83 -11.20 -6.21
N PRO A 149 -17.88 -10.47 -5.89
CA PRO A 149 -18.80 -10.88 -4.83
C PRO A 149 -19.25 -12.33 -5.02
N ILE A 150 -19.36 -13.10 -3.93
CA ILE A 150 -19.65 -14.54 -3.98
C ILE A 150 -20.87 -14.88 -4.84
N ALA A 151 -21.91 -14.03 -4.81
CA ALA A 151 -23.09 -14.19 -5.63
C ALA A 151 -22.76 -14.17 -7.14
N LEU A 152 -21.97 -13.20 -7.57
CA LEU A 152 -21.57 -13.06 -8.98
C LEU A 152 -20.58 -14.15 -9.40
N SER A 153 -19.64 -14.52 -8.54
CA SER A 153 -18.71 -15.63 -8.84
C SER A 153 -19.43 -16.93 -9.11
N ARG A 154 -20.49 -17.21 -8.35
CA ARG A 154 -21.34 -18.40 -8.57
C ARG A 154 -22.20 -18.31 -9.82
N GLU A 155 -22.73 -17.11 -10.11
CA GLU A 155 -23.59 -16.89 -11.28
C GLU A 155 -22.82 -17.06 -12.59
N TYR A 156 -21.55 -16.63 -12.62
CA TYR A 156 -20.69 -16.67 -13.81
C TYR A 156 -19.70 -17.84 -13.82
N ASP A 157 -19.79 -18.77 -12.86
CA ASP A 157 -18.83 -19.87 -12.68
C ASP A 157 -17.36 -19.39 -12.73
N TYR A 158 -17.13 -18.25 -12.10
CA TYR A 158 -15.87 -17.52 -12.16
C TYR A 158 -14.90 -17.99 -11.08
N ASP A 159 -13.73 -18.47 -11.49
CA ASP A 159 -12.61 -18.80 -10.60
C ASP A 159 -11.46 -17.81 -10.79
N PRO A 160 -11.20 -16.96 -9.77
CA PRO A 160 -10.09 -16.01 -9.83
C PRO A 160 -8.71 -16.65 -10.09
N ALA A 161 -8.53 -17.93 -9.75
CA ALA A 161 -7.28 -18.62 -9.96
C ALA A 161 -7.07 -19.00 -11.44
N VAL A 162 -8.17 -19.35 -12.13
CA VAL A 162 -8.14 -19.70 -13.56
C VAL A 162 -8.03 -18.44 -14.42
N ASP A 163 -8.71 -17.37 -14.00
CA ASP A 163 -8.77 -16.11 -14.73
C ASP A 163 -7.65 -15.12 -14.34
N ALA A 164 -6.68 -15.56 -13.54
CA ALA A 164 -5.55 -14.73 -13.16
C ALA A 164 -4.66 -14.43 -14.36
N VAL A 165 -4.44 -13.14 -14.65
CA VAL A 165 -3.66 -12.66 -15.80
C VAL A 165 -2.56 -11.68 -15.43
N LEU A 166 -2.48 -11.25 -14.16
CA LEU A 166 -1.47 -10.31 -13.74
C LEU A 166 -0.13 -11.00 -13.50
N THR A 167 0.90 -10.42 -14.05
CA THR A 167 2.29 -10.78 -13.83
C THR A 167 2.99 -9.74 -12.93
N LEU A 168 4.23 -9.98 -12.57
CA LEU A 168 5.06 -9.03 -11.82
C LEU A 168 5.70 -7.95 -12.69
N ASP A 169 5.63 -8.08 -14.01
CA ASP A 169 6.25 -7.16 -14.99
C ASP A 169 5.37 -5.96 -15.33
#